data_95f719c27490fb875eaf22a0f8121dcc
#
_entry.id   95f719c27490fb875eaf22a0f8121dcc
#
_cell.length_a   1.000
_cell.length_b   1.000
_cell.length_c   1.000
_cell.angle_alpha   90.00
_cell.angle_beta   90.00
_cell.angle_gamma   90.00
#
_symmetry.space_group_name_H-M   'P 1'
#
loop_
_entity.id
_entity.type
_entity.pdbx_description
1 polymer ?
#
loop_
_entity_poly.entity_id
_entity_poly.type
_entity_poly.pdbx_seq_one_letter_code
_entity_poly.pdbx_strand_id
1 'polypeptide(L)'
;MRSDLDGNVYVDYRMGYGPAILGYADPRVDEAARAGMNVGGVFALSTEMELKVAERISKMVPAAELVRFSNSGTEAVMAALRLARAYTGRDDYIILEGS
;
A
#
# COMPACT_ATOMS: atom_id res chain seq x y z
N MET A 1 -18.18 -6.87 -10.62
CA MET A 1 -18.37 -8.10 -11.41
C MET A 1 -17.20 -8.24 -12.37
N ARG A 2 -16.76 -9.46 -12.64
CA ARG A 2 -15.73 -9.76 -13.64
C ARG A 2 -16.22 -10.85 -14.58
N SER A 3 -15.77 -10.81 -15.82
CA SER A 3 -16.07 -11.84 -16.82
C SER A 3 -14.80 -12.63 -17.14
N ASP A 4 -14.97 -13.92 -17.40
CA ASP A 4 -13.93 -14.75 -17.99
C ASP A 4 -13.90 -14.61 -19.52
N LEU A 5 -13.02 -15.36 -20.19
CA LEU A 5 -12.87 -15.32 -21.64
C LEU A 5 -14.07 -15.93 -22.38
N ASP A 6 -14.86 -16.77 -21.70
CA ASP A 6 -16.06 -17.39 -22.24
C ASP A 6 -17.31 -16.53 -22.02
N GLY A 7 -17.17 -15.36 -21.39
CA GLY A 7 -18.26 -14.40 -21.16
C GLY A 7 -19.08 -14.65 -19.89
N ASN A 8 -18.71 -15.62 -19.05
CA ASN A 8 -19.38 -15.83 -17.78
C ASN A 8 -19.08 -14.68 -16.80
N VAL A 9 -20.07 -14.27 -16.03
CA VAL A 9 -19.96 -13.13 -15.10
C VAL A 9 -19.93 -13.62 -13.66
N TYR A 10 -18.95 -13.15 -12.90
CA TYR A 10 -18.73 -13.52 -11.50
C TYR A 10 -18.75 -12.31 -10.60
N VAL A 11 -19.20 -12.51 -9.35
CA VAL A 11 -18.98 -11.54 -8.27
C VAL A 11 -17.56 -11.74 -7.73
N ASP A 12 -16.75 -10.70 -7.80
CA ASP A 12 -15.37 -10.76 -7.32
C ASP A 12 -15.28 -10.42 -5.84
N TYR A 13 -15.14 -11.42 -5.00
CA TYR A 13 -14.88 -11.28 -3.57
C TYR A 13 -13.39 -11.15 -3.23
N ARG A 14 -12.50 -11.38 -4.21
CA ARG A 14 -11.06 -11.34 -3.97
C ARG A 14 -10.46 -9.95 -4.08
N MET A 15 -11.03 -9.12 -4.94
CA MET A 15 -10.68 -7.70 -5.12
C MET A 15 -9.17 -7.44 -5.20
N GLY A 16 -8.44 -8.27 -5.97
CA GLY A 16 -7.00 -8.16 -6.11
C GLY A 16 -6.23 -8.40 -4.80
N TYR A 17 -6.73 -9.28 -3.93
CA TYR A 17 -6.24 -9.51 -2.55
C TYR A 17 -6.41 -8.32 -1.59
N GLY A 18 -7.44 -7.51 -1.82
CA GLY A 18 -7.86 -6.44 -0.94
C GLY A 18 -7.67 -5.01 -1.45
N PRO A 19 -6.65 -4.67 -2.27
CA PRO A 19 -6.44 -3.28 -2.68
C PRO A 19 -7.58 -2.64 -3.46
N ALA A 20 -8.35 -3.44 -4.22
CA ALA A 20 -9.41 -2.94 -5.10
C ALA A 20 -10.75 -2.68 -4.36
N ILE A 21 -10.72 -2.10 -3.17
CA ILE A 21 -11.91 -1.86 -2.33
C ILE A 21 -12.94 -0.92 -2.97
N LEU A 22 -12.53 -0.05 -3.88
CA LEU A 22 -13.40 0.85 -4.65
C LEU A 22 -13.82 0.26 -6.00
N GLY A 23 -13.31 -0.93 -6.33
CA GLY A 23 -13.46 -1.55 -7.65
C GLY A 23 -12.22 -1.35 -8.52
N TYR A 24 -12.23 -1.98 -9.71
CA TYR A 24 -11.03 -2.05 -10.57
C TYR A 24 -10.81 -0.81 -11.46
N ALA A 25 -11.81 0.01 -11.63
CA ALA A 25 -11.72 1.18 -12.51
C ALA A 25 -12.59 2.30 -11.94
N ASP A 26 -12.31 2.70 -10.70
CA ASP A 26 -12.96 3.88 -10.12
C ASP A 26 -12.41 5.12 -10.82
N PRO A 27 -13.26 5.90 -11.50
CA PRO A 27 -12.80 7.02 -12.31
C PRO A 27 -12.08 8.10 -11.48
N ARG A 28 -12.40 8.26 -10.20
CA ARG A 28 -11.75 9.22 -9.31
C ARG A 28 -10.30 8.83 -9.04
N VAL A 29 -10.06 7.52 -8.84
CA VAL A 29 -8.71 6.97 -8.62
C VAL A 29 -7.90 7.04 -9.89
N ASP A 30 -8.48 6.61 -11.02
CA ASP A 30 -7.81 6.60 -12.31
C ASP A 30 -7.43 8.01 -12.76
N GLU A 31 -8.29 8.98 -12.56
CA GLU A 31 -8.02 10.38 -12.92
C GLU A 31 -6.91 10.98 -12.04
N ALA A 32 -6.94 10.71 -10.73
CA ALA A 32 -5.87 11.12 -9.82
C ALA A 32 -4.52 10.49 -10.18
N ALA A 33 -4.52 9.22 -10.58
CA ALA A 33 -3.31 8.54 -11.04
C ALA A 33 -2.76 9.14 -12.33
N ARG A 34 -3.62 9.44 -13.32
CA ARG A 34 -3.22 10.12 -14.57
C ARG A 34 -2.65 11.52 -14.31
N ALA A 35 -3.26 12.28 -13.41
CA ALA A 35 -2.75 13.59 -13.01
C ALA A 35 -1.37 13.47 -12.35
N GLY A 36 -1.16 12.46 -11.50
CA GLY A 36 0.14 12.17 -10.89
C GLY A 36 1.22 11.81 -11.91
N MET A 37 0.89 11.02 -12.93
CA MET A 37 1.81 10.66 -14.02
C MET A 37 2.30 11.87 -14.80
N ASN A 38 1.49 12.91 -14.96
CA ASN A 38 1.87 14.14 -15.66
C ASN A 38 2.95 14.94 -14.92
N VAL A 39 3.10 14.72 -13.60
CA VAL A 39 4.16 15.36 -12.80
C VAL A 39 5.46 14.58 -12.90
N GLY A 40 5.39 13.26 -13.11
CA GLY A 40 6.53 12.36 -13.23
C GLY A 40 6.32 11.08 -12.41
N GLY A 41 7.08 10.04 -12.74
CA GLY A 41 6.95 8.71 -12.12
C GLY A 41 8.08 8.31 -11.18
N VAL A 42 9.26 8.94 -11.29
CA VAL A 42 10.44 8.60 -10.47
C VAL A 42 11.15 9.88 -10.06
N PHE A 43 11.40 10.01 -8.76
CA PHE A 43 12.05 11.18 -8.19
C PHE A 43 13.16 10.75 -7.22
N ALA A 44 14.26 11.50 -7.20
CA ALA A 44 15.36 11.28 -6.27
C ALA A 44 15.09 11.84 -4.86
N LEU A 45 14.14 12.76 -4.75
CA LEU A 45 13.72 13.39 -3.51
C LEU A 45 12.23 13.16 -3.28
N SER A 46 11.79 13.27 -2.02
CA SER A 46 10.38 13.17 -1.66
C SER A 46 9.54 14.23 -2.35
N THR A 47 8.35 13.83 -2.76
CA THR A 47 7.40 14.69 -3.47
C THR A 47 6.39 15.30 -2.51
N GLU A 48 5.74 16.39 -2.94
CA GLU A 48 4.62 16.97 -2.20
C GLU A 48 3.47 15.96 -1.98
N MET A 49 3.28 15.04 -2.92
CA MET A 49 2.26 13.99 -2.81
C MET A 49 2.58 13.01 -1.67
N GLU A 50 3.83 12.58 -1.52
CA GLU A 50 4.27 11.74 -0.39
C GLU A 50 3.98 12.43 0.95
N LEU A 51 4.33 13.71 1.07
CA LEU A 51 4.07 14.49 2.27
C LEU A 51 2.58 14.55 2.61
N LYS A 52 1.73 14.89 1.63
CA LYS A 52 0.28 14.94 1.81
C LYS A 52 -0.32 13.59 2.24
N VAL A 53 0.17 12.49 1.65
CA VAL A 53 -0.30 11.13 2.01
C VAL A 53 0.18 10.76 3.41
N ALA A 54 1.43 11.04 3.78
CA ALA A 54 1.96 10.80 5.12
C ALA A 54 1.17 11.55 6.19
N GLU A 55 0.91 12.84 5.98
CA GLU A 55 0.09 13.65 6.88
C GLU A 55 -1.35 13.09 7.04
N ARG A 56 -1.92 12.61 5.94
CA ARG A 56 -3.26 12.02 6.00
C ARG A 56 -3.27 10.71 6.76
N ILE A 57 -2.27 9.86 6.57
CA ILE A 57 -2.12 8.61 7.33
C ILE A 57 -1.98 8.91 8.83
N SER A 58 -1.11 9.83 9.21
CA SER A 58 -0.89 10.22 10.61
C SER A 58 -2.17 10.78 11.27
N LYS A 59 -3.02 11.48 10.51
CA LYS A 59 -4.32 11.95 11.00
C LYS A 59 -5.34 10.82 11.19
N MET A 60 -5.28 9.79 10.35
CA MET A 60 -6.23 8.66 10.39
C MET A 60 -5.81 7.57 11.37
N VAL A 61 -4.51 7.42 11.61
CA VAL A 61 -3.91 6.38 12.45
C VAL A 61 -3.07 7.06 13.53
N PRO A 62 -3.61 7.27 14.74
CA PRO A 62 -2.91 8.04 15.80
C PRO A 62 -1.53 7.49 16.18
N ALA A 63 -1.31 6.18 16.02
CA ALA A 63 -0.02 5.55 16.29
C ALA A 63 1.03 5.79 15.19
N ALA A 64 0.64 6.31 14.02
CA ALA A 64 1.54 6.56 12.89
C ALA A 64 2.13 7.97 12.97
N GLU A 65 2.97 8.23 13.95
CA GLU A 65 3.68 9.52 14.11
C GLU A 65 4.66 9.77 12.95
N LEU A 66 5.28 8.71 12.44
CA LEU A 66 6.17 8.73 11.29
C LEU A 66 5.71 7.69 10.26
N VAL A 67 5.82 8.04 8.99
CA VAL A 67 5.40 7.19 7.89
C VAL A 67 6.58 6.96 6.94
N ARG A 68 6.82 5.70 6.60
CA ARG A 68 7.75 5.30 5.55
C ARG A 68 7.01 4.53 4.47
N PHE A 69 7.13 4.97 3.23
CA PHE A 69 6.57 4.26 2.08
C PHE A 69 7.51 3.15 1.60
N SER A 70 6.91 2.10 1.07
CA SER A 70 7.57 0.97 0.43
C SER A 70 6.75 0.52 -0.78
N ASN A 71 7.38 -0.12 -1.76
CA ASN A 71 6.69 -0.55 -2.98
C ASN A 71 5.90 -1.85 -2.80
N SER A 72 6.16 -2.61 -1.74
CA SER A 72 5.47 -3.88 -1.49
C SER A 72 5.32 -4.17 0.00
N GLY A 73 4.38 -5.05 0.33
CA GLY A 73 4.19 -5.54 1.70
C GLY A 73 5.44 -6.24 2.24
N THR A 74 6.16 -6.97 1.40
CA THR A 74 7.43 -7.63 1.78
C THR A 74 8.47 -6.61 2.23
N GLU A 75 8.66 -5.53 1.48
CA GLU A 75 9.59 -4.46 1.86
C GLU A 75 9.17 -3.77 3.16
N ALA A 76 7.87 -3.51 3.33
CA ALA A 76 7.33 -2.92 4.55
C ALA A 76 7.56 -3.82 5.76
N VAL A 77 7.31 -5.12 5.65
CA VAL A 77 7.57 -6.11 6.71
C VAL A 77 9.06 -6.20 7.03
N MET A 78 9.93 -6.25 6.03
CA MET A 78 11.38 -6.22 6.23
C MET A 78 11.82 -4.97 7.01
N ALA A 79 11.30 -3.80 6.64
CA ALA A 79 11.60 -2.56 7.34
C ALA A 79 11.10 -2.58 8.79
N ALA A 80 9.88 -3.11 9.03
CA ALA A 80 9.29 -3.23 10.36
C ALA A 80 10.11 -4.18 11.27
N LEU A 81 10.52 -5.35 10.76
CA LEU A 81 11.37 -6.28 11.51
C LEU A 81 12.75 -5.68 11.85
N ARG A 82 13.36 -4.97 10.92
CA ARG A 82 14.64 -4.27 11.17
C ARG A 82 14.48 -3.19 12.24
N LEU A 83 13.40 -2.42 12.17
CA LEU A 83 13.09 -1.40 13.17
C LEU A 83 12.85 -2.01 14.54
N ALA A 84 12.04 -3.09 14.62
CA ALA A 84 11.76 -3.79 15.86
C ALA A 84 13.04 -4.33 16.52
N ARG A 85 13.94 -4.95 15.74
CA ARG A 85 15.23 -5.42 16.22
C ARG A 85 16.11 -4.28 16.73
N ALA A 86 16.21 -3.21 15.96
CA ALA A 86 17.01 -2.04 16.36
C ALA A 86 16.48 -1.38 17.63
N TYR A 87 15.17 -1.30 17.78
CA TYR A 87 14.54 -0.70 18.96
C TYR A 87 14.65 -1.56 20.22
N THR A 88 14.47 -2.88 20.09
CA THR A 88 14.43 -3.80 21.23
C THR A 88 15.79 -4.43 21.57
N GLY A 89 16.75 -4.37 20.66
CA GLY A 89 18.03 -5.10 20.78
C GLY A 89 17.88 -6.61 20.71
N ARG A 90 16.75 -7.13 20.20
CA ARG A 90 16.45 -8.57 20.07
C ARG A 90 16.46 -8.99 18.62
N ASP A 91 17.03 -10.15 18.32
CA ASP A 91 17.13 -10.66 16.95
C ASP A 91 15.96 -11.59 16.58
N ASP A 92 15.42 -12.32 17.55
CA ASP A 92 14.38 -13.32 17.34
C ASP A 92 12.97 -12.69 17.20
N TYR A 93 12.14 -13.33 16.40
CA TYR A 93 10.72 -13.04 16.30
C TYR A 93 9.92 -14.35 16.20
N ILE A 94 8.67 -14.31 16.62
CA ILE A 94 7.77 -15.45 16.59
C ILE A 94 6.91 -15.37 15.34
N ILE A 95 6.78 -16.47 14.62
CA ILE A 95 5.89 -16.62 13.47
C ILE A 95 4.99 -17.82 13.68
N LEU A 96 3.75 -17.74 13.25
CA LEU A 96 2.84 -18.88 13.26
C LEU A 96 3.18 -19.82 12.09
N GLU A 97 3.16 -21.12 12.36
CA GLU A 97 3.39 -22.12 11.32
C GLU A 97 2.34 -21.99 10.20
N GLY A 98 2.78 -21.95 8.96
CA GLY A 98 1.89 -21.83 7.79
C GLY A 98 1.48 -20.40 7.43
N SER A 99 2.05 -19.37 8.05
CA SER A 99 1.79 -17.95 7.72
C SER A 99 2.80 -17.37 6.75
#